data_08a88e07f0f7b8834a56992a0e9bf6d3
#
_entry.id   08a88e07f0f7b8834a56992a0e9bf6d3
#
_cell.length_a   1.000
_cell.length_b   1.000
_cell.length_c   1.000
_cell.angle_alpha   90.00
_cell.angle_beta   90.00
_cell.angle_gamma   90.00
#
_symmetry.space_group_name_H-M   'P 1'
#
loop_
_entity.id
_entity.type
_entity.pdbx_description
1 polymer ?
#
loop_
_entity_poly.entity_id
_entity_poly.type
_entity_poly.pdbx_seq_one_letter_code
_entity_poly.pdbx_strand_id
1 'polypeptide(L)'
;MKGRALRIGELAAASGLTRDALRYYEHQGLLPRSRRTSGGFREFDGAAVDRVRFIKQAQAHGLTLREIRDLVSHQSDAGRTRCRHVRDLLARKLTQMEGRRNELDAFCDTLREYLRMCDQALQSRSSTDCPVVEDLQAAKAP
;
A
#
# COMPACT_ATOMS: atom_id res chain seq x y z
N MET A 1 25.08 -10.66 17.57
CA MET A 1 26.17 -9.79 17.04
C MET A 1 25.63 -8.37 16.96
N LYS A 2 26.25 -7.41 17.62
CA LYS A 2 25.92 -5.99 17.41
C LYS A 2 26.34 -5.63 16.00
N GLY A 3 25.40 -5.46 15.11
CA GLY A 3 25.68 -5.03 13.75
C GLY A 3 26.34 -3.66 13.76
N ARG A 4 27.25 -3.43 12.81
CA ARG A 4 27.91 -2.14 12.57
C ARG A 4 26.86 -1.04 12.49
N ALA A 5 27.03 0.03 13.24
CA ALA A 5 26.18 1.22 13.11
C ALA A 5 26.33 1.81 11.70
N LEU A 6 25.20 2.11 11.07
CA LEU A 6 25.12 2.61 9.71
C LEU A 6 24.69 4.09 9.71
N ARG A 7 25.38 4.92 8.97
CA ARG A 7 24.89 6.27 8.69
C ARG A 7 23.67 6.21 7.75
N ILE A 8 22.83 7.24 7.79
CA ILE A 8 21.62 7.30 6.95
C ILE A 8 21.92 7.10 5.45
N GLY A 9 23.06 7.58 4.97
CA GLY A 9 23.49 7.37 3.58
C GLY A 9 23.83 5.91 3.27
N GLU A 10 24.46 5.19 4.21
CA GLU A 10 24.78 3.77 4.07
C GLU A 10 23.52 2.93 4.13
N LEU A 11 22.57 3.26 5.01
CA LEU A 11 21.27 2.60 5.09
C LEU A 11 20.45 2.84 3.80
N ALA A 12 20.47 4.06 3.26
CA ALA A 12 19.84 4.40 2.00
C ALA A 12 20.39 3.55 0.84
N ALA A 13 21.72 3.46 0.72
CA ALA A 13 22.39 2.64 -0.29
C ALA A 13 22.04 1.15 -0.14
N ALA A 14 22.09 0.62 1.09
CA ALA A 14 21.79 -0.79 1.37
C ALA A 14 20.33 -1.17 1.15
N SER A 15 19.40 -0.22 1.32
CA SER A 15 17.96 -0.47 1.23
C SER A 15 17.32 -0.07 -0.11
N GLY A 16 18.05 0.71 -0.94
CA GLY A 16 17.50 1.28 -2.16
C GLY A 16 16.42 2.34 -1.91
N LEU A 17 16.46 2.99 -0.73
CA LEU A 17 15.55 4.08 -0.35
C LEU A 17 16.30 5.41 -0.32
N THR A 18 15.55 6.51 -0.45
CA THR A 18 16.10 7.85 -0.26
C THR A 18 16.29 8.15 1.24
N ARG A 19 17.20 9.07 1.56
CA ARG A 19 17.40 9.55 2.94
C ARG A 19 16.11 10.15 3.52
N ASP A 20 15.31 10.81 2.70
CA ASP A 20 14.05 11.42 3.13
C ASP A 20 12.98 10.37 3.44
N ALA A 21 12.91 9.29 2.67
CA ALA A 21 12.05 8.16 2.98
C ALA A 21 12.44 7.50 4.31
N LEU A 22 13.72 7.35 4.59
CA LEU A 22 14.20 6.79 5.86
C LEU A 22 13.89 7.71 7.05
N ARG A 23 14.04 9.03 6.89
CA ARG A 23 13.63 10.02 7.90
C ARG A 23 12.13 9.97 8.17
N TYR A 24 11.33 9.83 7.10
CA TYR A 24 9.90 9.67 7.20
C TYR A 24 9.53 8.38 7.96
N TYR A 25 10.17 7.26 7.65
CA TYR A 25 9.93 5.99 8.35
C TYR A 25 10.32 6.07 9.83
N GLU A 26 11.44 6.73 10.17
CA GLU A 26 11.82 6.97 11.54
C GLU A 26 10.79 7.82 12.27
N HIS A 27 10.32 8.91 11.64
CA HIS A 27 9.31 9.80 12.21
C HIS A 27 7.96 9.10 12.41
N GLN A 28 7.60 8.21 11.50
CA GLN A 28 6.36 7.43 11.59
C GLN A 28 6.45 6.23 12.57
N GLY A 29 7.58 6.03 13.23
CA GLY A 29 7.77 4.90 14.13
C GLY A 29 7.91 3.54 13.45
N LEU A 30 8.16 3.53 12.14
CA LEU A 30 8.42 2.31 11.35
C LEU A 30 9.85 1.81 11.53
N LEU A 31 10.79 2.73 11.74
CA LEU A 31 12.18 2.43 12.08
C LEU A 31 12.46 2.78 13.54
N PRO A 32 13.40 2.06 14.18
CA PRO A 32 13.93 2.46 15.48
C PRO A 32 14.51 3.87 15.38
N ARG A 33 14.42 4.61 16.46
CA ARG A 33 15.06 5.93 16.53
C ARG A 33 16.57 5.80 16.31
N SER A 34 17.09 6.60 15.40
CA SER A 34 18.53 6.71 15.20
C SER A 34 19.21 7.29 16.43
N ARG A 35 20.42 6.85 16.71
CA ARG A 35 21.31 7.53 17.64
C ARG A 35 22.01 8.68 16.92
N ARG A 36 22.37 9.72 17.64
CA ARG A 36 23.22 10.78 17.09
C ARG A 36 24.64 10.57 17.57
N THR A 37 25.59 10.68 16.64
CA THR A 37 27.01 10.72 16.96
C THR A 37 27.34 12.04 17.67
N SER A 38 28.53 12.15 18.25
CA SER A 38 29.08 13.40 18.77
C SER A 38 29.11 14.52 17.71
N GLY A 39 29.20 14.18 16.41
CA GLY A 39 29.13 15.12 15.29
C GLY A 39 27.69 15.39 14.80
N GLY A 40 26.65 14.93 15.50
CA GLY A 40 25.25 15.20 15.16
C GLY A 40 24.66 14.33 14.03
N PHE A 41 25.43 13.38 13.49
CA PHE A 41 24.95 12.49 12.41
C PHE A 41 24.07 11.38 12.94
N ARG A 42 23.02 11.02 12.16
CA ARG A 42 22.15 9.89 12.47
C ARG A 42 22.86 8.57 12.19
N GLU A 43 22.87 7.71 13.20
CA GLU A 43 23.32 6.32 13.11
C GLU A 43 22.20 5.36 13.41
N PHE A 44 22.05 4.34 12.57
CA PHE A 44 21.08 3.26 12.70
C PHE A 44 21.79 1.97 13.07
N ASP A 45 21.11 1.14 13.86
CA ASP A 45 21.55 -0.23 14.13
C ASP A 45 21.44 -1.07 12.85
N GLY A 46 22.24 -2.12 12.72
CA GLY A 46 22.15 -3.11 11.64
C GLY A 46 20.75 -3.73 11.48
N ALA A 47 20.01 -3.84 12.57
CA ALA A 47 18.60 -4.25 12.56
C ALA A 47 17.69 -3.31 11.71
N ALA A 48 18.10 -2.08 11.45
CA ALA A 48 17.36 -1.16 10.60
C ALA A 48 17.28 -1.64 9.13
N VAL A 49 18.32 -2.31 8.64
CA VAL A 49 18.31 -2.91 7.28
C VAL A 49 17.24 -3.98 7.17
N ASP A 50 17.18 -4.89 8.14
CA ASP A 50 16.18 -5.95 8.18
C ASP A 50 14.77 -5.38 8.33
N ARG A 51 14.63 -4.32 9.13
CA ARG A 51 13.37 -3.60 9.30
C ARG A 51 12.92 -2.95 7.98
N VAL A 52 13.80 -2.30 7.25
CA VAL A 52 13.46 -1.72 5.93
C VAL A 52 13.07 -2.82 4.95
N ARG A 53 13.79 -3.94 4.95
CA ARG A 53 13.43 -5.10 4.12
C ARG A 53 12.03 -5.61 4.45
N PHE A 54 11.72 -5.78 5.72
CA PHE A 54 10.38 -6.16 6.18
C PHE A 54 9.30 -5.18 5.69
N ILE A 55 9.52 -3.87 5.83
CA ILE A 55 8.57 -2.84 5.36
C ILE A 55 8.32 -2.98 3.86
N LYS A 56 9.38 -3.11 3.07
CA LYS A 56 9.27 -3.25 1.60
C LYS A 56 8.51 -4.51 1.20
N GLN A 57 8.77 -5.63 1.85
CA GLN A 57 8.05 -6.89 1.60
C GLN A 57 6.58 -6.78 1.96
N ALA A 58 6.27 -6.19 3.11
CA ALA A 58 4.88 -6.00 3.54
C ALA A 58 4.12 -5.06 2.57
N GLN A 59 4.77 -3.99 2.08
CA GLN A 59 4.19 -3.12 1.05
C GLN A 59 3.97 -3.87 -0.28
N ALA A 60 4.90 -4.73 -0.69
CA ALA A 60 4.76 -5.55 -1.89
C ALA A 60 3.57 -6.53 -1.79
N HIS A 61 3.20 -6.93 -0.58
CA HIS A 61 1.99 -7.72 -0.31
C HIS A 61 0.72 -6.86 -0.09
N GLY A 62 0.78 -5.56 -0.39
CA GLY A 62 -0.37 -4.67 -0.36
C GLY A 62 -0.72 -4.09 1.02
N LEU A 63 0.16 -4.21 2.01
CA LEU A 63 -0.03 -3.54 3.29
C LEU A 63 0.35 -2.06 3.19
N THR A 64 -0.46 -1.22 3.81
CA THR A 64 -0.17 0.20 3.96
C THR A 64 0.87 0.44 5.05
N LEU A 65 1.56 1.58 5.03
CA LEU A 65 2.51 1.93 6.09
C LEU A 65 1.85 2.01 7.47
N ARG A 66 0.57 2.36 7.54
CA ARG A 66 -0.21 2.35 8.79
C ARG A 66 -0.39 0.93 9.33
N GLU A 67 -0.75 -0.01 8.48
CA GLU A 67 -0.88 -1.43 8.84
C GLU A 67 0.47 -2.04 9.24
N ILE A 68 1.54 -1.67 8.52
CA ILE A 68 2.91 -2.10 8.84
C ILE A 68 3.35 -1.54 10.19
N ARG A 69 3.04 -0.28 10.49
CA ARG A 69 3.34 0.32 11.80
C ARG A 69 2.62 -0.42 12.93
N ASP A 70 1.37 -0.80 12.71
CA ASP A 70 0.60 -1.61 13.66
C ASP A 70 1.29 -2.97 13.92
N LEU A 71 1.71 -3.67 12.87
CA LEU A 71 2.49 -4.91 12.99
C LEU A 71 3.79 -4.73 13.76
N VAL A 72 4.50 -3.64 13.50
CA VAL A 72 5.77 -3.32 14.15
C VAL A 72 5.58 -3.02 15.64
N SER A 73 4.52 -2.31 16.02
CA SER A 73 4.23 -1.98 17.42
C SER A 73 3.97 -3.21 18.30
N HIS A 74 3.48 -4.30 17.71
CA HIS A 74 3.20 -5.57 18.39
C HIS A 74 4.33 -6.60 18.27
N GLN A 75 5.50 -6.18 17.78
CA GLN A 75 6.62 -7.11 17.53
C GLN A 75 7.22 -7.70 18.82
N SER A 76 7.06 -7.03 19.97
CA SER A 76 7.47 -7.49 21.28
C SER A 76 6.45 -8.40 21.96
N ASP A 77 5.24 -8.55 21.42
CA ASP A 77 4.22 -9.42 21.98
C ASP A 77 4.64 -10.88 21.93
N ALA A 78 4.20 -11.66 22.93
CA ALA A 78 4.48 -13.10 22.98
C ALA A 78 3.76 -13.85 21.84
N GLY A 79 4.42 -14.87 21.31
CA GLY A 79 4.10 -15.62 20.11
C GLY A 79 2.63 -15.74 19.73
N ARG A 80 1.77 -16.31 20.60
CA ARG A 80 0.34 -16.52 20.30
C ARG A 80 -0.46 -15.21 20.19
N THR A 81 -0.15 -14.22 21.01
CA THR A 81 -0.79 -12.89 20.96
C THR A 81 -0.43 -12.17 19.68
N ARG A 82 0.84 -12.21 19.27
CA ARG A 82 1.31 -11.67 18.00
C ARG A 82 0.60 -12.33 16.81
N CYS A 83 0.53 -13.66 16.78
CA CYS A 83 -0.16 -14.38 15.70
C CYS A 83 -1.64 -13.99 15.59
N ARG A 84 -2.32 -13.84 16.72
CA ARG A 84 -3.73 -13.39 16.73
C ARG A 84 -3.85 -11.99 16.13
N HIS A 85 -2.99 -11.08 16.54
CA HIS A 85 -2.99 -9.69 16.03
C HIS A 85 -2.74 -9.63 14.51
N VAL A 86 -1.74 -10.36 14.04
CA VAL A 86 -1.44 -10.48 12.60
C VAL A 86 -2.61 -11.08 11.83
N ARG A 87 -3.18 -12.18 12.35
CA ARG A 87 -4.36 -12.82 11.74
C ARG A 87 -5.52 -11.84 11.59
N ASP A 88 -5.83 -11.08 12.63
CA ASP A 88 -6.97 -10.16 12.61
C ASP A 88 -6.73 -8.99 11.65
N LEU A 89 -5.51 -8.50 11.53
CA LEU A 89 -5.12 -7.52 10.52
C LEU A 89 -5.31 -8.07 9.12
N LEU A 90 -4.81 -9.27 8.84
CA LEU A 90 -4.93 -9.91 7.53
C LEU A 90 -6.39 -10.21 7.16
N ALA A 91 -7.21 -10.62 8.14
CA ALA A 91 -8.65 -10.86 7.91
C ALA A 91 -9.37 -9.56 7.49
N ARG A 92 -9.12 -8.46 8.20
CA ARG A 92 -9.67 -7.15 7.81
C ARG A 92 -9.20 -6.72 6.42
N LYS A 93 -7.92 -6.92 6.13
CA LYS A 93 -7.34 -6.60 4.81
C LYS A 93 -7.98 -7.41 3.69
N LEU A 94 -8.18 -8.70 3.91
CA LEU A 94 -8.83 -9.58 2.95
C LEU A 94 -10.26 -9.10 2.66
N THR A 95 -11.07 -8.86 3.67
CA THR A 95 -12.43 -8.33 3.51
C THR A 95 -12.45 -7.03 2.70
N GLN A 96 -11.52 -6.11 3.00
CA GLN A 96 -11.39 -4.86 2.25
C GLN A 96 -11.05 -5.09 0.77
N MET A 97 -10.14 -6.01 0.47
CA MET A 97 -9.74 -6.32 -0.91
C MET A 97 -10.85 -7.04 -1.68
N GLU A 98 -11.59 -7.94 -1.02
CA GLU A 98 -12.75 -8.60 -1.61
C GLU A 98 -13.86 -7.58 -1.95
N GLY A 99 -14.10 -6.60 -1.07
CA GLY A 99 -15.01 -5.50 -1.36
C GLY A 99 -14.60 -4.71 -2.61
N ARG A 100 -13.33 -4.31 -2.70
CA ARG A 100 -12.80 -3.60 -3.88
C ARG A 100 -12.87 -4.44 -5.16
N ARG A 101 -12.64 -5.74 -5.06
CA ARG A 101 -12.79 -6.65 -6.19
C ARG A 101 -14.23 -6.64 -6.70
N ASN A 102 -15.20 -6.75 -5.80
CA ASN A 102 -16.62 -6.73 -6.16
C ASN A 102 -17.04 -5.39 -6.82
N GLU A 103 -16.54 -4.26 -6.30
CA GLU A 103 -16.77 -2.94 -6.91
C GLU A 103 -16.18 -2.86 -8.31
N LEU A 104 -14.96 -3.39 -8.50
CA LEU A 104 -14.29 -3.42 -9.79
C LEU A 104 -15.02 -4.34 -10.78
N ASP A 105 -15.50 -5.49 -10.34
CA ASP A 105 -16.29 -6.42 -11.15
C ASP A 105 -17.59 -5.76 -11.63
N ALA A 106 -18.30 -5.06 -10.73
CA ALA A 106 -19.51 -4.32 -11.09
C ALA A 106 -19.22 -3.20 -12.10
N PHE A 107 -18.10 -2.50 -11.95
CA PHE A 107 -17.66 -1.49 -12.92
C PHE A 107 -17.33 -2.11 -14.29
N CYS A 108 -16.66 -3.25 -14.31
CA CYS A 108 -16.38 -3.98 -15.55
C CYS A 108 -17.68 -4.40 -16.25
N ASP A 109 -18.68 -4.81 -15.51
CA ASP A 109 -20.00 -5.18 -16.08
C ASP A 109 -20.69 -3.96 -16.71
N THR A 110 -20.61 -2.81 -16.07
CA THR A 110 -21.12 -1.55 -16.66
C THR A 110 -20.40 -1.23 -17.97
N LEU A 111 -19.08 -1.36 -18.02
CA LEU A 111 -18.30 -1.12 -19.23
C LEU A 111 -18.66 -2.11 -20.36
N ARG A 112 -18.89 -3.38 -20.04
CA ARG A 112 -19.34 -4.38 -21.01
C ARG A 112 -20.69 -4.01 -21.60
N GLU A 113 -21.61 -3.56 -20.76
CA GLU A 113 -22.92 -3.11 -21.24
C GLU A 113 -22.80 -1.90 -22.16
N TYR A 114 -21.98 -0.91 -21.81
CA TYR A 114 -21.75 0.24 -22.67
C TYR A 114 -21.09 -0.14 -24.00
N LEU A 115 -20.14 -1.06 -24.00
CA LEU A 115 -19.56 -1.60 -25.22
C LEU A 115 -20.63 -2.26 -26.11
N ARG A 116 -21.51 -3.07 -25.50
CA ARG A 116 -22.63 -3.72 -26.22
C ARG A 116 -23.56 -2.68 -26.87
N MET A 117 -23.90 -1.61 -26.16
CA MET A 117 -24.73 -0.50 -26.69
C MET A 117 -24.03 0.19 -27.87
N CYS A 118 -22.73 0.45 -27.75
CA CYS A 118 -21.95 1.05 -28.85
C CYS A 118 -21.90 0.13 -30.07
N ASP A 119 -21.64 -1.16 -29.89
CA ASP A 119 -21.58 -2.13 -30.99
C ASP A 119 -22.90 -2.24 -31.74
N GLN A 120 -24.01 -2.23 -31.01
CA GLN A 120 -25.35 -2.22 -31.60
C GLN A 120 -25.62 -0.94 -32.38
N ALA A 121 -25.25 0.23 -31.84
CA ALA A 121 -25.41 1.51 -32.52
C ALA A 121 -24.60 1.58 -33.81
N LEU A 122 -23.36 1.05 -33.79
CA LEU A 122 -22.48 1.01 -35.00
C LEU A 122 -23.01 0.08 -36.08
N GLN A 123 -23.75 -0.96 -35.72
CA GLN A 123 -24.41 -1.86 -36.69
C GLN A 123 -25.70 -1.26 -37.26
N SER A 124 -26.32 -0.31 -36.56
CA SER A 124 -27.53 0.37 -37.02
C SER A 124 -27.19 1.53 -37.98
N ARG A 125 -27.75 1.51 -39.16
CA ARG A 125 -27.54 2.56 -40.17
C ARG A 125 -28.26 3.89 -39.86
N SER A 126 -29.08 3.94 -38.82
CA SER A 126 -29.98 5.05 -38.50
C SER A 126 -29.65 5.82 -37.21
N SER A 127 -28.62 5.43 -36.50
CA SER A 127 -28.25 6.12 -35.26
C SER A 127 -27.27 7.25 -35.53
N THR A 128 -27.70 8.50 -35.28
CA THR A 128 -26.85 9.70 -35.32
C THR A 128 -26.21 10.00 -33.97
N ASP A 129 -26.78 9.49 -32.88
CA ASP A 129 -26.37 9.82 -31.51
C ASP A 129 -25.77 8.60 -30.79
N CYS A 130 -24.82 8.86 -29.88
CA CYS A 130 -24.16 7.82 -29.12
C CYS A 130 -24.98 7.47 -27.86
N PRO A 131 -25.54 6.24 -27.76
CA PRO A 131 -26.42 5.89 -26.65
C PRO A 131 -25.74 5.96 -25.28
N VAL A 132 -24.43 5.73 -25.21
CA VAL A 132 -23.67 5.83 -23.96
C VAL A 132 -23.51 7.30 -23.53
N VAL A 133 -23.27 8.20 -24.47
CA VAL A 133 -23.18 9.64 -24.16
C VAL A 133 -24.53 10.17 -23.68
N GLU A 134 -25.61 9.75 -24.28
CA GLU A 134 -26.98 10.10 -23.86
C GLU A 134 -27.28 9.59 -22.44
N ASP A 135 -26.95 8.33 -22.17
CA ASP A 135 -27.13 7.73 -20.84
C ASP A 135 -26.35 8.48 -19.76
N LEU A 136 -25.08 8.77 -20.02
CA LEU A 136 -24.24 9.55 -19.10
C LEU A 136 -24.72 10.98 -18.88
N GLN A 137 -25.33 11.61 -19.87
CA GLN A 137 -25.94 12.94 -19.76
C GLN A 137 -27.27 12.92 -19.00
N ALA A 138 -28.02 11.83 -19.13
CA ALA A 138 -29.29 11.64 -18.43
C ALA A 138 -29.10 11.24 -16.96
N ALA A 139 -27.97 10.61 -16.62
CA ALA A 139 -27.62 10.29 -15.24
C ALA A 139 -27.43 11.59 -14.46
N LYS A 140 -28.34 11.91 -13.54
CA LYS A 140 -28.16 13.04 -12.64
C LYS A 140 -26.85 12.86 -11.88
N ALA A 141 -26.04 13.91 -11.85
CA ALA A 141 -24.84 13.97 -10.99
C ALA A 141 -25.22 13.63 -9.54
N PRO A 142 -24.33 12.85 -8.83
CA PRO A 142 -24.60 12.45 -7.47
C PRO A 142 -24.69 13.64 -6.51
#